data_c06274a442ef7ff52d8f03d24e89ccf3
#
_entry.id   c06274a442ef7ff52d8f03d24e89ccf3
#
_cell.length_a   1.000
_cell.length_b   1.000
_cell.length_c   1.000
_cell.angle_alpha   90.00
_cell.angle_beta   90.00
_cell.angle_gamma   90.00
#
_symmetry.space_group_name_H-M   'P 1'
#
loop_
_entity.id
_entity.type
_entity.pdbx_description
1 polymer ?
#
loop_
_entity_poly.entity_id
_entity_poly.type
_entity_poly.pdbx_seq_one_letter_code
_entity_poly.pdbx_strand_id
1 'polypeptide(L)'
;MTEKLAIGVDVGGTNTVTGLVDTEGKTHGERSFKTREYPYFEDYVERLVQDIESLRRIAPGTELAGIGIGVPNGNYFSGVAENPINIRWYERNRDGSQGAQILTIPFVETVKKHYPSLPVVIDNDANAAAIGEMIYGGAR
;
A
#
# COMPACT_ATOMS: atom_id res chain seq x y z
N MET A 1 13.04 18.29 16.28
CA MET A 1 12.82 16.84 16.33
C MET A 1 11.91 16.41 15.21
N THR A 2 12.30 15.44 14.40
CA THR A 2 11.50 14.97 13.28
C THR A 2 10.49 13.95 13.79
N GLU A 3 9.21 14.20 13.56
CA GLU A 3 8.18 13.23 13.87
C GLU A 3 8.23 12.07 12.87
N LYS A 4 8.03 10.85 13.35
CA LYS A 4 7.99 9.67 12.49
C LYS A 4 6.55 9.27 12.22
N LEU A 5 6.22 9.13 10.95
CA LEU A 5 4.93 8.67 10.49
C LEU A 5 5.12 7.48 9.54
N ALA A 6 4.12 6.64 9.46
CA ALA A 6 4.11 5.53 8.50
C ALA A 6 2.96 5.74 7.52
N ILE A 7 3.08 5.14 6.36
CA ILE A 7 1.95 5.03 5.43
C ILE A 7 1.25 3.71 5.69
N GLY A 8 -0.06 3.78 5.89
CA GLY A 8 -0.91 2.61 5.99
C GLY A 8 -1.83 2.55 4.80
N VAL A 9 -1.90 1.40 4.14
CA VAL A 9 -2.76 1.20 2.98
C VAL A 9 -3.74 0.07 3.27
N ASP A 10 -5.03 0.37 3.18
CA ASP A 10 -6.09 -0.62 3.28
C ASP A 10 -6.64 -0.89 1.89
N VAL A 11 -6.34 -2.07 1.35
CA VAL A 11 -6.75 -2.46 0.00
C VAL A 11 -8.03 -3.29 0.09
N GLY A 12 -9.14 -2.67 -0.29
CA GLY A 12 -10.43 -3.37 -0.36
C GLY A 12 -10.88 -3.58 -1.80
N GLY A 13 -11.88 -4.40 -2.00
CA GLY A 13 -12.43 -4.67 -3.32
C GLY A 13 -13.10 -3.45 -3.94
N THR A 14 -13.66 -2.57 -3.12
CA THR A 14 -14.34 -1.36 -3.56
C THR A 14 -13.45 -0.13 -3.46
N ASN A 15 -12.84 0.08 -2.30
CA ASN A 15 -12.02 1.27 -2.04
C ASN A 15 -10.64 0.89 -1.54
N THR A 16 -9.64 1.68 -1.93
CA THR A 16 -8.31 1.67 -1.34
C THR A 16 -8.14 2.94 -0.54
N VAL A 17 -7.79 2.80 0.74
CA VAL A 17 -7.61 3.93 1.65
C VAL A 17 -6.15 3.99 2.07
N THR A 18 -5.54 5.16 1.91
CA THR A 18 -4.15 5.41 2.30
C THR A 18 -4.12 6.47 3.37
N GLY A 19 -3.40 6.24 4.45
CA GLY A 19 -3.33 7.19 5.56
C GLY A 19 -1.92 7.37 6.10
N LEU A 20 -1.71 8.53 6.72
CA LEU A 20 -0.52 8.78 7.54
C LEU A 20 -0.83 8.33 8.97
N VAL A 21 -0.01 7.45 9.52
CA VAL A 21 -0.26 6.84 10.83
C VAL A 21 0.93 7.11 11.75
N ASP A 22 0.67 7.58 12.96
CA ASP A 22 1.71 7.82 13.95
C ASP A 22 2.03 6.56 14.77
N THR A 23 2.98 6.67 15.69
CA THR A 23 3.44 5.54 16.50
C THR A 23 2.36 5.01 17.45
N GLU A 24 1.30 5.78 17.67
CA GLU A 24 0.16 5.37 18.51
C GLU A 24 -0.99 4.79 17.70
N GLY A 25 -0.83 4.72 16.35
CA GLY A 25 -1.85 4.20 15.46
C GLY A 25 -2.88 5.23 15.03
N LYS A 26 -2.66 6.50 15.37
CA LYS A 26 -3.58 7.58 15.00
C LYS A 26 -3.33 8.06 13.58
N THR A 27 -4.40 8.28 12.83
CA THR A 27 -4.33 8.76 11.45
C THR A 27 -4.32 10.28 11.40
N HIS A 28 -3.37 10.85 10.66
CA HIS A 28 -3.17 12.29 10.50
C HIS A 28 -3.63 12.83 9.16
N GLY A 29 -4.12 12.00 8.29
CA GLY A 29 -4.64 12.36 6.99
C GLY A 29 -4.91 11.13 6.17
N GLU A 30 -5.88 11.19 5.29
CA GLU A 30 -6.27 10.06 4.47
C GLU A 30 -6.54 10.48 3.03
N ARG A 31 -6.34 9.53 2.12
CA ARG A 31 -6.75 9.61 0.72
C ARG A 31 -7.43 8.30 0.36
N SER A 32 -8.38 8.36 -0.54
CA SER A 32 -9.03 7.13 -1.00
C SER A 32 -9.34 7.20 -2.50
N PHE A 33 -9.45 6.03 -3.10
CA PHE A 33 -9.89 5.92 -4.48
C PHE A 33 -10.57 4.57 -4.66
N LYS A 34 -11.31 4.43 -5.76
CA LYS A 34 -12.00 3.19 -6.06
C LYS A 34 -11.04 2.21 -6.72
N THR A 35 -10.83 1.08 -6.05
CA THR A 35 -9.88 0.05 -6.51
C THR A 35 -10.17 -0.39 -7.95
N ARG A 36 -11.45 -0.55 -8.29
CA ARG A 36 -11.86 -1.04 -9.62
C ARG A 36 -11.63 -0.08 -10.77
N GLU A 37 -11.35 1.18 -10.49
CA GLU A 37 -11.01 2.15 -11.54
C GLU A 37 -9.62 1.89 -12.14
N TYR A 38 -8.83 1.03 -11.51
CA TYR A 38 -7.47 0.72 -11.94
C TYR A 38 -7.31 -0.79 -12.17
N PRO A 39 -7.78 -1.31 -13.32
CA PRO A 39 -7.71 -2.74 -13.60
C PRO A 39 -6.30 -3.26 -13.88
N TYR A 40 -5.37 -2.36 -14.20
CA TYR A 40 -3.96 -2.74 -14.39
C TYR A 40 -3.19 -2.44 -13.14
N PHE A 41 -2.46 -3.43 -12.62
CA PHE A 41 -1.78 -3.29 -11.34
C PHE A 41 -0.75 -2.16 -11.34
N GLU A 42 -0.05 -1.96 -12.45
CA GLU A 42 0.92 -0.86 -12.57
C GLU A 42 0.25 0.50 -12.37
N ASP A 43 -0.90 0.70 -13.00
CA ASP A 43 -1.65 1.96 -12.87
C ASP A 43 -2.20 2.13 -11.46
N TYR A 44 -2.62 1.03 -10.84
CA TYR A 44 -3.05 1.02 -9.46
C TYR A 44 -1.94 1.50 -8.53
N VAL A 45 -0.74 0.97 -8.69
CA VAL A 45 0.41 1.36 -7.88
C VAL A 45 0.79 2.82 -8.13
N GLU A 46 0.71 3.30 -9.37
CA GLU A 46 0.98 4.70 -9.66
C GLU A 46 0.00 5.63 -8.94
N ARG A 47 -1.28 5.28 -8.91
CA ARG A 47 -2.28 6.06 -8.15
C ARG A 47 -1.96 6.02 -6.66
N LEU A 48 -1.57 4.84 -6.15
CA LEU A 48 -1.20 4.70 -4.75
C LEU A 48 -0.03 5.63 -4.39
N VAL A 49 0.99 5.67 -5.25
CA VAL A 49 2.15 6.55 -5.06
C VAL A 49 1.72 8.02 -5.06
N GLN A 50 0.82 8.41 -5.96
CA GLN A 50 0.29 9.79 -5.98
C GLN A 50 -0.36 10.15 -4.64
N ASP A 51 -1.14 9.25 -4.07
CA ASP A 51 -1.80 9.47 -2.79
C ASP A 51 -0.79 9.55 -1.65
N ILE A 52 0.23 8.68 -1.65
CA ILE A 52 1.30 8.73 -0.66
C ILE A 52 2.03 10.07 -0.72
N GLU A 53 2.39 10.54 -1.92
CA GLU A 53 3.09 11.82 -2.07
C GLU A 53 2.21 13.01 -1.69
N SER A 54 0.91 12.93 -1.98
CA SER A 54 -0.04 13.94 -1.53
C SER A 54 -0.08 14.04 0.00
N LEU A 55 -0.08 12.90 0.68
CA LEU A 55 -0.07 12.85 2.14
C LEU A 55 1.24 13.38 2.73
N ARG A 56 2.38 13.10 2.09
CA ARG A 56 3.66 13.62 2.55
C ARG A 56 3.68 15.15 2.56
N ARG A 57 2.99 15.78 1.61
CA ARG A 57 2.97 17.25 1.52
C ARG A 57 2.20 17.91 2.65
N ILE A 58 1.26 17.22 3.29
CA ILE A 58 0.52 17.82 4.42
C ILE A 58 1.28 17.71 5.73
N ALA A 59 2.39 16.99 5.74
CA ALA A 59 3.22 16.82 6.94
C ALA A 59 4.69 17.06 6.61
N PRO A 60 5.04 18.27 6.14
CA PRO A 60 6.43 18.58 5.77
C PRO A 60 7.34 18.48 7.00
N GLY A 61 8.55 17.99 6.80
CA GLY A 61 9.51 17.82 7.88
C GLY A 61 9.36 16.52 8.65
N THR A 62 8.35 15.69 8.34
CA THR A 62 8.22 14.37 8.95
C THR A 62 9.02 13.35 8.14
N GLU A 63 9.49 12.30 8.82
CA GLU A 63 10.20 11.20 8.20
C GLU A 63 9.26 10.01 8.10
N LEU A 64 9.22 9.35 6.94
CA LEU A 64 8.47 8.12 6.79
C LEU A 64 9.27 6.95 7.34
N ALA A 65 8.68 6.22 8.27
CA ALA A 65 9.28 5.03 8.86
C ALA A 65 9.11 3.80 7.95
N GLY A 66 8.08 3.80 7.12
CA GLY A 66 7.81 2.69 6.22
C GLY A 66 6.40 2.73 5.66
N ILE A 67 6.09 1.72 4.85
CA ILE A 67 4.77 1.56 4.24
C ILE A 67 4.24 0.18 4.60
N GLY A 68 3.07 0.16 5.25
CA GLY A 68 2.37 -1.08 5.60
C GLY A 68 1.11 -1.22 4.77
N ILE A 69 0.90 -2.38 4.17
CA ILE A 69 -0.21 -2.64 3.26
C ILE A 69 -1.04 -3.80 3.79
N GLY A 70 -2.32 -3.57 4.03
CA GLY A 70 -3.27 -4.62 4.34
C GLY A 70 -4.10 -4.96 3.11
N VAL A 71 -4.10 -6.22 2.71
CA VAL A 71 -4.84 -6.69 1.56
C VAL A 71 -5.29 -8.14 1.81
N PRO A 72 -6.49 -8.54 1.36
CA PRO A 72 -6.90 -9.94 1.51
C PRO A 72 -5.86 -10.89 0.91
N ASN A 73 -5.54 -11.94 1.65
CA ASN A 73 -4.53 -12.93 1.26
C ASN A 73 -3.11 -12.37 1.13
N GLY A 74 -2.84 -11.22 1.72
CA GLY A 74 -1.49 -10.69 1.81
C GLY A 74 -0.61 -11.54 2.72
N ASN A 75 0.60 -11.84 2.29
CA ASN A 75 1.56 -12.65 3.02
C ASN A 75 2.78 -11.83 3.38
N TYR A 76 2.98 -11.67 4.69
CA TYR A 76 4.09 -10.88 5.23
C TYR A 76 5.46 -11.38 4.77
N PHE A 77 5.63 -12.71 4.71
CA PHE A 77 6.94 -13.29 4.43
C PHE A 77 7.30 -13.27 2.94
N SER A 78 6.32 -13.46 2.07
CA SER A 78 6.57 -13.47 0.61
C SER A 78 6.40 -12.10 -0.04
N GLY A 79 5.68 -11.18 0.61
CA GLY A 79 5.43 -9.85 0.05
C GLY A 79 4.39 -9.82 -1.05
N VAL A 80 3.65 -10.91 -1.26
CA VAL A 80 2.65 -10.99 -2.31
C VAL A 80 1.26 -11.24 -1.75
N ALA A 81 0.22 -10.93 -2.51
CA ALA A 81 -1.15 -11.31 -2.21
C ALA A 81 -1.58 -12.36 -3.24
N GLU A 82 -2.03 -13.52 -2.75
CA GLU A 82 -2.45 -14.61 -3.61
C GLU A 82 -3.95 -14.51 -3.88
N ASN A 83 -4.32 -14.29 -5.13
CA ASN A 83 -5.71 -14.26 -5.61
C ASN A 83 -6.65 -13.59 -4.59
N PRO A 84 -6.45 -12.29 -4.28
CA PRO A 84 -7.22 -11.62 -3.23
C PRO A 84 -8.71 -11.56 -3.56
N ILE A 85 -9.53 -11.81 -2.55
CA ILE A 85 -10.98 -11.88 -2.70
C ILE A 85 -11.55 -10.54 -3.17
N ASN A 86 -12.38 -10.58 -4.21
CA ASN A 86 -13.08 -9.41 -4.78
C ASN A 86 -12.17 -8.35 -5.37
N ILE A 87 -10.90 -8.64 -5.55
CA ILE A 87 -9.94 -7.73 -6.17
C ILE A 87 -9.32 -8.44 -7.36
N ARG A 88 -9.36 -7.80 -8.52
CA ARG A 88 -8.79 -8.37 -9.74
C ARG A 88 -7.96 -7.34 -10.45
N TRP A 89 -6.70 -7.72 -10.74
CA TRP A 89 -5.82 -6.94 -11.57
C TRP A 89 -5.38 -7.79 -12.75
N TYR A 90 -5.04 -7.10 -13.84
CA TYR A 90 -4.73 -7.73 -15.11
C TYR A 90 -3.41 -7.22 -15.64
N GLU A 91 -2.75 -8.02 -16.44
CA GLU A 91 -1.60 -7.58 -17.20
C GLU A 91 -2.09 -6.76 -18.39
N ARG A 92 -1.25 -5.82 -18.85
CA ARG A 92 -1.54 -5.04 -20.04
C ARG A 92 -0.76 -5.63 -21.20
N ASN A 93 -1.45 -5.94 -22.30
CA ASN A 93 -0.82 -6.40 -23.52
C ASN A 93 -0.07 -5.25 -24.20
N ARG A 94 0.81 -5.59 -25.15
CA ARG A 94 1.60 -4.57 -25.87
C ARG A 94 0.73 -3.58 -26.64
N ASP A 95 -0.44 -4.02 -27.11
CA ASP A 95 -1.39 -3.17 -27.82
C ASP A 95 -2.25 -2.33 -26.90
N GLY A 96 -2.05 -2.43 -25.58
CA GLY A 96 -2.80 -1.70 -24.57
C GLY A 96 -4.08 -2.40 -24.11
N SER A 97 -4.44 -3.54 -24.69
CA SER A 97 -5.62 -4.29 -24.29
C SER A 97 -5.37 -5.06 -22.99
N GLN A 98 -6.47 -5.45 -22.34
CA GLN A 98 -6.42 -6.23 -21.10
C GLN A 98 -5.90 -7.63 -21.37
N GLY A 99 -4.85 -8.01 -20.63
CA GLY A 99 -4.26 -9.33 -20.70
C GLY A 99 -4.79 -10.27 -19.65
N ALA A 100 -3.97 -11.23 -19.23
CA ALA A 100 -4.34 -12.24 -18.24
C ALA A 100 -4.52 -11.63 -16.86
N GLN A 101 -5.41 -12.24 -16.06
CA GLN A 101 -5.54 -11.88 -14.65
C GLN A 101 -4.27 -12.27 -13.89
N ILE A 102 -3.80 -11.35 -13.05
CA ILE A 102 -2.65 -11.61 -12.19
C ILE A 102 -3.16 -12.29 -10.92
N LEU A 103 -2.74 -13.53 -10.66
CA LEU A 103 -3.17 -14.27 -9.48
C LEU A 103 -2.25 -14.03 -8.28
N THR A 104 -0.96 -13.94 -8.51
CA THR A 104 0.03 -13.61 -7.48
C THR A 104 0.41 -12.16 -7.63
N ILE A 105 -0.04 -11.31 -6.70
CA ILE A 105 0.15 -9.87 -6.82
C ILE A 105 1.44 -9.47 -6.12
N PRO A 106 2.47 -8.98 -6.85
CA PRO A 106 3.78 -8.65 -6.26
C PRO A 106 3.78 -7.26 -5.61
N PHE A 107 3.03 -7.09 -4.53
CA PHE A 107 2.84 -5.79 -3.89
C PHE A 107 4.13 -5.16 -3.40
N VAL A 108 4.86 -5.88 -2.55
CA VAL A 108 6.06 -5.31 -1.91
C VAL A 108 7.10 -4.95 -2.96
N GLU A 109 7.38 -5.87 -3.88
CA GLU A 109 8.36 -5.64 -4.95
C GLU A 109 8.01 -4.42 -5.79
N THR A 110 6.73 -4.29 -6.18
CA THR A 110 6.29 -3.20 -7.05
C THR A 110 6.31 -1.85 -6.34
N VAL A 111 5.79 -1.79 -5.11
CA VAL A 111 5.78 -0.55 -4.33
C VAL A 111 7.21 -0.14 -3.97
N LYS A 112 8.06 -1.10 -3.62
CA LYS A 112 9.44 -0.83 -3.24
C LYS A 112 10.28 -0.23 -4.37
N LYS A 113 9.91 -0.44 -5.62
CA LYS A 113 10.57 0.22 -6.76
C LYS A 113 10.45 1.75 -6.68
N HIS A 114 9.36 2.24 -6.10
CA HIS A 114 9.14 3.68 -5.90
C HIS A 114 9.74 4.20 -4.60
N TYR A 115 9.99 3.32 -3.64
CA TYR A 115 10.50 3.68 -2.31
C TYR A 115 11.61 2.72 -1.87
N PRO A 116 12.74 2.69 -2.61
CA PRO A 116 13.78 1.68 -2.37
C PRO A 116 14.46 1.79 -1.00
N SER A 117 14.39 2.95 -0.36
CA SER A 117 15.02 3.16 0.95
C SER A 117 14.07 2.93 2.14
N LEU A 118 12.78 2.68 1.88
CA LEU A 118 11.80 2.47 2.94
C LEU A 118 11.44 1.00 3.10
N PRO A 119 11.22 0.53 4.34
CA PRO A 119 10.60 -0.78 4.53
C PRO A 119 9.18 -0.78 3.95
N VAL A 120 8.85 -1.80 3.18
CA VAL A 120 7.50 -2.02 2.66
C VAL A 120 7.07 -3.42 3.09
N VAL A 121 5.98 -3.51 3.83
CA VAL A 121 5.48 -4.77 4.36
C VAL A 121 4.00 -4.94 4.04
N ILE A 122 3.56 -6.18 3.99
CA ILE A 122 2.20 -6.54 3.64
C ILE A 122 1.65 -7.57 4.63
N ASP A 123 0.36 -7.51 4.89
CA ASP A 123 -0.33 -8.50 5.72
C ASP A 123 -1.80 -8.56 5.28
N ASN A 124 -2.55 -9.50 5.83
CA ASN A 124 -3.98 -9.63 5.53
C ASN A 124 -4.87 -8.77 6.42
N ASP A 125 -4.29 -7.98 7.31
CA ASP A 125 -5.02 -7.07 8.22
C ASP A 125 -4.58 -5.63 7.98
N ALA A 126 -5.56 -4.76 7.76
CA ALA A 126 -5.31 -3.39 7.34
C ALA A 126 -5.58 -2.34 8.42
N ASN A 127 -5.95 -2.72 9.65
CA ASN A 127 -6.25 -1.70 10.67
C ASN A 127 -4.97 -0.98 11.14
N ALA A 128 -5.14 0.21 11.70
CA ALA A 128 -4.03 1.06 12.10
C ALA A 128 -3.11 0.39 13.13
N ALA A 129 -3.68 -0.41 14.04
CA ALA A 129 -2.89 -1.11 15.05
C ALA A 129 -1.96 -2.14 14.40
N ALA A 130 -2.48 -2.91 13.43
CA ALA A 130 -1.68 -3.90 12.70
C ALA A 130 -0.57 -3.22 11.89
N ILE A 131 -0.88 -2.11 11.23
CA ILE A 131 0.10 -1.33 10.48
C ILE A 131 1.18 -0.79 11.41
N GLY A 132 0.79 -0.27 12.56
CA GLY A 132 1.74 0.21 13.56
C GLY A 132 2.68 -0.90 14.01
N GLU A 133 2.16 -2.09 14.27
CA GLU A 133 2.99 -3.23 14.67
C GLU A 133 3.95 -3.67 13.56
N MET A 134 3.49 -3.69 12.31
CA MET A 134 4.34 -4.05 11.18
C MET A 134 5.51 -3.10 11.00
N ILE A 135 5.28 -1.80 11.12
CA ILE A 135 6.29 -0.78 10.83
C ILE A 135 7.13 -0.47 12.08
N TYR A 136 6.47 -0.12 13.18
CA TYR A 136 7.17 0.35 14.38
C TYR A 136 7.65 -0.78 15.27
N GLY A 137 6.86 -1.84 15.38
CA GLY A 137 7.21 -3.02 16.18
C GLY A 137 8.40 -3.79 15.59
N GLY A 138 8.46 -3.87 14.27
CA GLY A 138 9.54 -4.56 13.55
C GLY A 138 10.90 -3.87 13.66
N ALA A 139 10.93 -2.61 14.09
CA ALA A 139 12.17 -1.86 14.25
C ALA A 139 12.88 -2.10 15.58
N ARG A 140 12.31 -2.90 16.46
CA ARG A 140 12.87 -3.21 17.77
C ARG A 140 14.00 -4.23 17.71
#